data_808494ec8720fd3914fd072801dcd5a7
#
_entry.id   808494ec8720fd3914fd072801dcd5a7
#
_cell.length_a   1.000
_cell.length_b   1.000
_cell.length_c   1.000
_cell.angle_alpha   90.00
_cell.angle_beta   90.00
_cell.angle_gamma   90.00
#
_symmetry.space_group_name_H-M   'P 1'
#
loop_
_entity.id
_entity.type
_entity.pdbx_description
1 polymer ?
#
loop_
_entity_poly.entity_id
_entity_poly.type
_entity_poly.pdbx_seq_one_letter_code
_entity_poly.pdbx_strand_id
1 'polypeptide(L)'
;MQSIEKLLKRSVIRYTQATIDTVQSYDCLIIDCFGLLSSIYRYGTVAYVGGGFGAGIHNIAEAAVYDIPVIFGPNHRRFKEAHELIACGGGFAIHNGQEFATVADKLLTNPKYLASASKNAGDYISTHAGATKLILKELFGIEK
;
A
#
# COMPACT_ATOMS: atom_id res chain seq x y z
N MET A 1 -11.07 -12.60 13.65
CA MET A 1 -11.63 -12.46 12.29
C MET A 1 -13.14 -12.25 12.27
N GLN A 2 -13.95 -13.02 12.98
CA GLN A 2 -15.41 -12.79 13.06
C GLN A 2 -15.83 -11.37 13.50
N SER A 3 -14.98 -10.63 14.22
CA SER A 3 -15.24 -9.25 14.61
C SER A 3 -15.11 -8.24 13.45
N ILE A 4 -14.25 -8.48 12.48
CA ILE A 4 -14.08 -7.60 11.32
C ILE A 4 -15.25 -7.74 10.36
N GLU A 5 -15.70 -8.96 10.09
CA GLU A 5 -16.86 -9.23 9.24
C GLU A 5 -18.12 -8.52 9.74
N LYS A 6 -18.31 -8.49 11.08
CA LYS A 6 -19.45 -7.81 11.71
C LYS A 6 -19.40 -6.28 11.62
N LEU A 7 -18.21 -5.70 11.50
CA LEU A 7 -18.03 -4.25 11.36
C LEU A 7 -18.24 -3.76 9.94
N LEU A 8 -18.04 -4.64 8.95
CA LEU A 8 -18.22 -4.31 7.54
C LEU A 8 -19.73 -4.34 7.22
N LYS A 9 -20.29 -3.17 6.88
CA LYS A 9 -21.68 -3.04 6.40
C LYS A 9 -21.81 -3.37 4.91
N ARG A 10 -21.04 -4.35 4.43
CA ARG A 10 -20.96 -4.76 3.02
C ARG A 10 -20.88 -6.28 2.94
N SER A 11 -21.15 -6.83 1.76
CA SER A 11 -20.99 -8.26 1.52
C SER A 11 -19.51 -8.64 1.57
N VAL A 12 -19.19 -9.71 2.30
CA VAL A 12 -17.81 -10.11 2.60
C VAL A 12 -17.62 -11.59 2.31
N ILE A 13 -16.51 -11.95 1.69
CA ILE A 13 -16.07 -13.33 1.53
C ILE A 13 -14.61 -13.48 1.97
N ARG A 14 -14.24 -14.64 2.49
CA ARG A 14 -12.84 -14.98 2.78
C ARG A 14 -12.18 -15.60 1.56
N TYR A 15 -10.91 -15.31 1.37
CA TYR A 15 -10.15 -15.86 0.26
C TYR A 15 -10.17 -17.40 0.24
N THR A 16 -10.02 -18.04 1.41
CA THR A 16 -10.07 -19.52 1.52
C THR A 16 -11.42 -20.13 1.18
N GLN A 17 -12.49 -19.33 1.09
CA GLN A 17 -13.86 -19.75 0.76
C GLN A 17 -14.31 -19.23 -0.61
N ALA A 18 -13.55 -18.31 -1.20
CA ALA A 18 -13.89 -17.70 -2.49
C ALA A 18 -13.56 -18.65 -3.66
N THR A 19 -14.41 -18.63 -4.67
CA THR A 19 -14.15 -19.22 -5.99
C THR A 19 -14.23 -18.13 -7.04
N ILE A 20 -13.77 -18.43 -8.26
CA ILE A 20 -13.85 -17.49 -9.39
C ILE A 20 -15.30 -17.07 -9.66
N ASP A 21 -16.25 -18.00 -9.51
CA ASP A 21 -17.66 -17.75 -9.78
C ASP A 21 -18.34 -16.94 -8.67
N THR A 22 -17.90 -17.09 -7.42
CA THR A 22 -18.56 -16.47 -6.25
C THR A 22 -17.97 -15.13 -5.88
N VAL A 23 -16.67 -14.89 -6.07
CA VAL A 23 -15.97 -13.68 -5.58
C VAL A 23 -16.55 -12.38 -6.13
N GLN A 24 -17.07 -12.40 -7.36
CA GLN A 24 -17.65 -11.23 -8.01
C GLN A 24 -18.96 -10.73 -7.38
N SER A 25 -19.60 -11.54 -6.56
CA SER A 25 -20.84 -11.20 -5.85
C SER A 25 -20.60 -10.49 -4.51
N TYR A 26 -19.34 -10.23 -4.16
CA TYR A 26 -18.96 -9.65 -2.87
C TYR A 26 -18.23 -8.32 -3.04
N ASP A 27 -18.50 -7.39 -2.13
CA ASP A 27 -17.84 -6.08 -2.10
C ASP A 27 -16.44 -6.13 -1.47
N CYS A 28 -16.22 -7.08 -0.55
CA CYS A 28 -15.00 -7.18 0.24
C CYS A 28 -14.45 -8.60 0.23
N LEU A 29 -13.17 -8.74 -0.05
CA LEU A 29 -12.42 -9.98 0.08
C LEU A 29 -11.46 -9.88 1.27
N ILE A 30 -11.62 -10.77 2.25
CA ILE A 30 -10.69 -10.88 3.37
C ILE A 30 -9.64 -11.94 3.03
N ILE A 31 -8.38 -11.53 2.96
CA ILE A 31 -7.26 -12.46 2.79
C ILE A 31 -6.94 -13.07 4.15
N ASP A 32 -7.30 -14.33 4.34
CA ASP A 32 -7.17 -15.09 5.59
C ASP A 32 -6.10 -16.18 5.53
N CYS A 33 -5.12 -16.02 4.64
CA CYS A 33 -3.95 -16.89 4.50
C CYS A 33 -2.65 -16.07 4.46
N PHE A 34 -1.52 -16.74 4.64
CA PHE A 34 -0.19 -16.12 4.60
C PHE A 34 0.40 -16.13 3.19
N GLY A 35 1.38 -15.24 2.94
CA GLY A 35 2.22 -15.25 1.75
C GLY A 35 1.66 -14.49 0.53
N LEU A 36 0.44 -13.98 0.58
CA LEU A 36 -0.17 -13.26 -0.55
C LEU A 36 -0.02 -11.73 -0.47
N LEU A 37 0.29 -11.15 0.70
CA LEU A 37 0.21 -9.72 0.91
C LEU A 37 1.03 -8.91 -0.10
N SER A 38 2.30 -9.25 -0.27
CA SER A 38 3.19 -8.52 -1.17
C SER A 38 2.77 -8.63 -2.65
N SER A 39 2.15 -9.72 -3.05
CA SER A 39 1.73 -9.94 -4.45
C SER A 39 0.35 -9.37 -4.76
N ILE A 40 -0.53 -9.25 -3.77
CA ILE A 40 -1.90 -8.80 -4.00
C ILE A 40 -1.99 -7.29 -4.25
N TYR A 41 -1.03 -6.51 -3.79
CA TYR A 41 -0.98 -5.07 -4.04
C TYR A 41 -1.07 -4.72 -5.52
N ARG A 42 -0.51 -5.54 -6.41
CA ARG A 42 -0.55 -5.31 -7.87
C ARG A 42 -1.96 -5.14 -8.46
N TYR A 43 -2.98 -5.57 -7.75
CA TYR A 43 -4.39 -5.44 -8.15
C TYR A 43 -5.09 -4.25 -7.52
N GLY A 44 -4.39 -3.52 -6.64
CA GLY A 44 -4.92 -2.35 -5.96
C GLY A 44 -4.80 -1.08 -6.78
N THR A 45 -5.67 -0.12 -6.49
CA THR A 45 -5.60 1.25 -7.04
C THR A 45 -5.01 2.21 -6.01
N VAL A 46 -5.33 2.02 -4.73
CA VAL A 46 -4.84 2.76 -3.58
C VAL A 46 -4.63 1.76 -2.44
N ALA A 47 -3.54 1.89 -1.71
CA ALA A 47 -3.28 1.06 -0.54
C ALA A 47 -3.42 1.86 0.76
N TYR A 48 -4.05 1.27 1.77
CA TYR A 48 -3.95 1.72 3.15
C TYR A 48 -3.08 0.75 3.94
N VAL A 49 -1.97 1.23 4.47
CA VAL A 49 -1.04 0.41 5.27
C VAL A 49 -1.26 0.69 6.76
N GLY A 50 -1.59 -0.36 7.49
CA GLY A 50 -1.91 -0.31 8.91
C GLY A 50 -0.72 -0.04 9.82
N GLY A 51 -0.96 -0.07 11.14
CA GLY A 51 0.02 0.11 12.20
C GLY A 51 0.24 1.56 12.62
N GLY A 52 0.00 2.54 11.74
CA GLY A 52 0.33 3.94 11.97
C GLY A 52 -0.49 4.66 13.05
N PHE A 53 -1.57 4.07 13.55
CA PHE A 53 -2.29 4.54 14.74
C PHE A 53 -1.86 3.81 16.02
N GLY A 54 -0.90 2.90 15.94
CA GLY A 54 -0.36 2.13 17.03
C GLY A 54 1.17 2.28 17.13
N ALA A 55 1.88 1.16 17.14
CA ALA A 55 3.34 1.11 17.34
C ALA A 55 4.18 1.71 16.18
N GLY A 56 3.60 1.87 15.00
CA GLY A 56 4.24 2.38 13.79
C GLY A 56 3.69 1.70 12.55
N ILE A 57 3.90 2.32 11.39
CA ILE A 57 3.43 1.79 10.11
C ILE A 57 4.12 0.48 9.75
N HIS A 58 3.41 -0.39 9.02
CA HIS A 58 4.00 -1.54 8.35
C HIS A 58 4.73 -1.11 7.07
N ASN A 59 5.28 -2.07 6.32
CA ASN A 59 6.08 -1.80 5.12
C ASN A 59 5.24 -1.18 3.99
N ILE A 60 5.45 0.10 3.74
CA ILE A 60 4.74 0.86 2.70
C ILE A 60 5.34 0.66 1.30
N ALA A 61 6.62 0.25 1.21
CA ALA A 61 7.28 -0.01 -0.05
C ALA A 61 6.70 -1.21 -0.80
N GLU A 62 6.09 -2.17 -0.08
CA GLU A 62 5.43 -3.33 -0.68
C GLU A 62 4.25 -2.96 -1.59
N ALA A 63 3.56 -1.85 -1.31
CA ALA A 63 2.52 -1.32 -2.18
C ALA A 63 3.10 -0.39 -3.25
N ALA A 64 4.01 0.50 -2.84
CA ALA A 64 4.58 1.52 -3.72
C ALA A 64 5.36 0.93 -4.92
N VAL A 65 5.94 -0.27 -4.79
CA VAL A 65 6.64 -0.99 -5.87
C VAL A 65 5.74 -1.35 -7.06
N TYR A 66 4.43 -1.34 -6.86
CA TYR A 66 3.43 -1.58 -7.91
C TYR A 66 2.78 -0.29 -8.42
N ASP A 67 3.45 0.85 -8.28
CA ASP A 67 2.92 2.16 -8.67
C ASP A 67 1.60 2.50 -7.97
N ILE A 68 1.46 2.11 -6.69
CA ILE A 68 0.25 2.32 -5.91
C ILE A 68 0.50 3.39 -4.85
N PRO A 69 -0.27 4.50 -4.84
CA PRO A 69 -0.19 5.50 -3.79
C PRO A 69 -0.63 4.92 -2.45
N VAL A 70 0.09 5.28 -1.39
CA VAL A 70 -0.05 4.64 -0.08
C VAL A 70 -0.55 5.65 0.95
N ILE A 71 -1.65 5.31 1.64
CA ILE A 71 -2.18 6.05 2.78
C ILE A 71 -1.77 5.33 4.06
N PHE A 72 -1.37 6.07 5.09
CA PHE A 72 -0.95 5.50 6.37
C PHE A 72 -1.17 6.47 7.53
N GLY A 73 -1.17 5.97 8.76
CA GLY A 73 -1.41 6.76 9.96
C GLY A 73 -0.19 7.59 10.41
N PRO A 74 -0.34 8.41 11.48
CA PRO A 74 0.60 9.45 11.86
C PRO A 74 1.93 8.95 12.46
N ASN A 75 1.98 7.70 12.97
CA ASN A 75 3.18 7.15 13.60
C ASN A 75 4.19 6.61 12.58
N HIS A 76 4.65 7.48 11.68
CA HIS A 76 5.61 7.17 10.62
C HIS A 76 6.97 7.86 10.79
N ARG A 77 7.19 8.62 11.87
CA ARG A 77 8.39 9.47 12.07
C ARG A 77 9.72 8.72 11.99
N ARG A 78 9.75 7.42 12.29
CA ARG A 78 10.96 6.58 12.28
C ARG A 78 11.27 5.98 10.91
N PHE A 79 10.37 6.17 9.94
CA PHE A 79 10.44 5.53 8.63
C PHE A 79 10.81 6.57 7.59
N LYS A 80 12.07 6.54 7.15
CA LYS A 80 12.61 7.46 6.14
C LYS A 80 11.78 7.42 4.85
N GLU A 81 11.41 6.22 4.43
CA GLU A 81 10.62 5.97 3.24
C GLU A 81 9.26 6.69 3.26
N ALA A 82 8.64 6.80 4.44
CA ALA A 82 7.37 7.50 4.59
C ALA A 82 7.51 9.00 4.34
N HIS A 83 8.57 9.61 4.88
CA HIS A 83 8.86 11.04 4.65
C HIS A 83 9.13 11.33 3.18
N GLU A 84 9.89 10.47 2.53
CA GLU A 84 10.26 10.62 1.13
C GLU A 84 9.07 10.38 0.20
N LEU A 85 8.22 9.38 0.48
CA LEU A 85 6.98 9.16 -0.26
C LEU A 85 5.98 10.30 -0.09
N ILE A 86 5.88 10.91 1.10
CA ILE A 86 5.09 12.13 1.30
C ILE A 86 5.66 13.28 0.47
N ALA A 87 6.96 13.49 0.53
CA ALA A 87 7.62 14.59 -0.16
C ALA A 87 7.46 14.52 -1.68
N CYS A 88 7.50 13.33 -2.27
CA CYS A 88 7.26 13.14 -3.71
C CYS A 88 5.79 13.09 -4.10
N GLY A 89 4.85 13.01 -3.14
CA GLY A 89 3.41 12.92 -3.40
C GLY A 89 2.92 11.52 -3.77
N GLY A 90 3.68 10.48 -3.46
CA GLY A 90 3.29 9.07 -3.61
C GLY A 90 2.71 8.47 -2.31
N GLY A 91 2.94 9.14 -1.16
CA GLY A 91 2.45 8.72 0.16
C GLY A 91 1.64 9.81 0.85
N PHE A 92 0.68 9.41 1.68
CA PHE A 92 -0.28 10.29 2.35
C PHE A 92 -0.44 9.90 3.82
N ALA A 93 0.03 10.77 4.72
CA ALA A 93 -0.19 10.58 6.15
C ALA A 93 -1.56 11.15 6.55
N ILE A 94 -2.28 10.42 7.39
CA ILE A 94 -3.59 10.82 7.91
C ILE A 94 -3.61 10.69 9.44
N HIS A 95 -4.42 11.52 10.10
CA HIS A 95 -4.55 11.54 11.57
C HIS A 95 -5.90 11.03 12.07
N ASN A 96 -6.89 10.93 11.20
CA ASN A 96 -8.24 10.52 11.55
C ASN A 96 -9.02 10.01 10.31
N GLY A 97 -10.24 9.49 10.54
CA GLY A 97 -11.08 8.98 9.48
C GLY A 97 -11.58 10.03 8.48
N GLN A 98 -11.72 11.30 8.91
CA GLN A 98 -12.13 12.39 8.02
C GLN A 98 -11.02 12.72 7.01
N GLU A 99 -9.78 12.77 7.47
CA GLU A 99 -8.61 12.97 6.59
C GLU A 99 -8.45 11.77 5.62
N PHE A 100 -8.66 10.54 6.13
CA PHE A 100 -8.69 9.35 5.26
C PHE A 100 -9.71 9.50 4.14
N ALA A 101 -10.97 9.85 4.47
CA ALA A 101 -12.01 10.02 3.48
C ALA A 101 -11.63 11.08 2.44
N THR A 102 -11.13 12.23 2.89
CA THR A 102 -10.72 13.33 2.00
C THR A 102 -9.61 12.89 1.03
N VAL A 103 -8.59 12.20 1.52
CA VAL A 103 -7.47 11.72 0.68
C VAL A 103 -7.94 10.63 -0.28
N ALA A 104 -8.70 9.65 0.22
CA ALA A 104 -9.21 8.55 -0.58
C ALA A 104 -10.17 9.05 -1.68
N ASP A 105 -11.11 9.94 -1.34
CA ASP A 105 -12.02 10.53 -2.32
C ASP A 105 -11.26 11.29 -3.41
N LYS A 106 -10.26 12.08 -3.03
CA LYS A 106 -9.44 12.82 -4.00
C LYS A 106 -8.69 11.90 -4.95
N LEU A 107 -8.11 10.81 -4.42
CA LEU A 107 -7.40 9.82 -5.25
C LEU A 107 -8.37 9.08 -6.17
N LEU A 108 -9.53 8.65 -5.66
CA LEU A 108 -10.47 7.80 -6.40
C LEU A 108 -11.36 8.58 -7.40
N THR A 109 -11.61 9.88 -7.14
CA THR A 109 -12.48 10.70 -8.01
C THR A 109 -11.72 11.58 -9.00
N ASN A 110 -10.38 11.72 -8.84
CA ASN A 110 -9.57 12.53 -9.76
C ASN A 110 -8.51 11.66 -10.47
N PRO A 111 -8.78 11.16 -11.69
CA PRO A 111 -7.86 10.27 -12.40
C PRO A 111 -6.47 10.87 -12.67
N LYS A 112 -6.38 12.18 -12.90
CA LYS A 112 -5.09 12.86 -13.10
C LYS A 112 -4.27 12.89 -11.83
N TYR A 113 -4.93 13.15 -10.69
CA TYR A 113 -4.26 13.14 -9.39
C TYR A 113 -3.79 11.75 -9.01
N LEU A 114 -4.64 10.73 -9.21
CA LEU A 114 -4.27 9.33 -9.01
C LEU A 114 -3.06 8.94 -9.87
N ALA A 115 -3.10 9.21 -11.17
CA ALA A 115 -2.00 8.88 -12.08
C ALA A 115 -0.67 9.55 -11.67
N SER A 116 -0.72 10.82 -11.20
CA SER A 116 0.47 11.50 -10.67
C SER A 116 0.98 10.85 -9.40
N ALA A 117 0.10 10.54 -8.44
CA ALA A 117 0.47 9.92 -7.18
C ALA A 117 1.04 8.50 -7.39
N SER A 118 0.44 7.73 -8.28
CA SER A 118 0.90 6.39 -8.68
C SER A 118 2.30 6.45 -9.28
N LYS A 119 2.50 7.33 -10.26
CA LYS A 119 3.81 7.52 -10.88
C LYS A 119 4.87 7.92 -9.85
N ASN A 120 4.55 8.85 -8.96
CA ASN A 120 5.48 9.30 -7.92
C ASN A 120 5.87 8.17 -6.97
N ALA A 121 4.92 7.31 -6.59
CA ALA A 121 5.19 6.15 -5.74
C ALA A 121 6.16 5.16 -6.41
N GLY A 122 5.92 4.81 -7.67
CA GLY A 122 6.78 3.90 -8.44
C GLY A 122 8.16 4.50 -8.75
N ASP A 123 8.22 5.76 -9.18
CA ASP A 123 9.48 6.47 -9.43
C ASP A 123 10.35 6.53 -8.15
N TYR A 124 9.73 6.76 -6.99
CA TYR A 124 10.44 6.72 -5.72
C TYR A 124 11.11 5.36 -5.49
N ILE A 125 10.38 4.26 -5.65
CA ILE A 125 10.94 2.92 -5.46
C ILE A 125 12.03 2.62 -6.48
N SER A 126 11.80 2.93 -7.75
CA SER A 126 12.75 2.63 -8.82
C SER A 126 14.08 3.38 -8.64
N THR A 127 14.04 4.62 -8.15
CA THR A 127 15.25 5.43 -7.90
C THR A 127 16.02 4.99 -6.64
N HIS A 128 15.34 4.33 -5.69
CA HIS A 128 15.95 3.80 -4.46
C HIS A 128 16.25 2.29 -4.53
N ALA A 129 15.88 1.64 -5.62
CA ALA A 129 16.23 0.24 -5.88
C ALA A 129 17.70 0.12 -6.32
N GLY A 130 18.32 -1.06 -6.07
CA GLY A 130 19.66 -1.34 -6.55
C GLY A 130 20.73 -1.48 -5.48
N ALA A 131 20.36 -1.49 -4.19
CA ALA A 131 21.30 -1.72 -3.09
C ALA A 131 22.15 -2.98 -3.30
N THR A 132 21.59 -4.07 -3.80
CA THR A 132 22.32 -5.30 -4.12
C THR A 132 23.41 -5.07 -5.16
N LYS A 133 23.09 -4.33 -6.24
CA LYS A 133 24.10 -3.98 -7.26
C LYS A 133 25.24 -3.15 -6.67
N LEU A 134 24.89 -2.15 -5.88
CA LEU A 134 25.87 -1.29 -5.23
C LEU A 134 26.79 -2.09 -4.31
N ILE A 135 26.23 -2.95 -3.46
CA ILE A 135 26.97 -3.82 -2.55
C ILE A 135 27.89 -4.78 -3.32
N LEU A 136 27.39 -5.42 -4.37
CA LEU A 136 28.19 -6.34 -5.20
C LEU A 136 29.34 -5.61 -5.89
N LYS A 137 29.10 -4.39 -6.38
CA LYS A 137 30.15 -3.57 -7.00
C LYS A 137 31.20 -3.15 -5.96
N GLU A 138 30.79 -2.58 -4.84
CA GLU A 138 31.69 -2.03 -3.83
C GLU A 138 32.49 -3.11 -3.08
N LEU A 139 31.88 -4.26 -2.77
CA LEU A 139 32.55 -5.31 -1.99
C LEU A 139 33.24 -6.37 -2.84
N PHE A 140 32.75 -6.64 -4.05
CA PHE A 140 33.21 -7.77 -4.84
C PHE A 140 33.68 -7.37 -6.25
N GLY A 141 33.59 -6.10 -6.66
CA GLY A 141 33.96 -5.64 -7.99
C GLY A 141 33.10 -6.23 -9.13
N ILE A 142 31.91 -6.75 -8.81
CA ILE A 142 31.03 -7.40 -9.78
C ILE A 142 30.06 -6.37 -10.36
N GLU A 143 30.23 -6.05 -11.64
CA GLU A 143 29.25 -5.28 -12.42
C GLU A 143 28.33 -6.26 -13.19
N LYS A 144 27.08 -6.41 -12.73
CA LYS A 144 26.02 -7.14 -13.47
C LYS A 144 24.86 -6.22 -13.75
#